data_fef9fa5c5609747fe2708688cef99218
#
_entry.id   fef9fa5c5609747fe2708688cef99218
#
_cell.length_a   1.000
_cell.length_b   1.000
_cell.length_c   1.000
_cell.angle_alpha   90.00
_cell.angle_beta   90.00
_cell.angle_gamma   90.00
#
_symmetry.space_group_name_H-M   'P 1'
#
loop_
_entity.id
_entity.type
_entity.pdbx_description
1 polymer ?
#
loop_
_entity_poly.entity_id
_entity_poly.type
_entity_poly.pdbx_seq_one_letter_code
_entity_poly.pdbx_strand_id
1 'polypeptide(L)'
;MTRLCQNRLAMAMVLIGVVVPTRAAAQQVEIATSVAFTEGPAVDRDGTVYFTEMVAQRIMKLTAAGVLSTFREHSNNANGLLVDPQGRLIACEGAESQRTGVRQTFKPQITRTDLRTGKMDVLADNYQGKPFVGPNDVTIDAKGRLYFTDLTGGAVYRIDGPRQLARILAAPDIQRPNGIQISPDDKQLYLIEANGAEGGARMIRAYDLHADGTVGNMRVHYNFYPGRSADGMSIDTEGNLYASAGMNQLRGTSETLDTKTGVYVISPQGKLLKFIPIPEDFITNNAFGGPDMKTLYVTAGKTLYKVRTEIAGLPR
;
A
#
# COMPACT_ATOMS: atom_id res chain seq x y z
N MET A 1 35.18 57.97 -65.77
CA MET A 1 35.44 57.70 -64.33
C MET A 1 34.14 57.28 -63.72
N THR A 2 33.95 55.97 -63.60
CA THR A 2 32.70 55.36 -63.15
C THR A 2 33.02 54.42 -61.94
N ARG A 3 32.52 54.80 -60.76
CA ARG A 3 32.70 53.96 -59.55
C ARG A 3 31.58 52.91 -59.51
N LEU A 4 31.97 51.60 -59.47
CA LEU A 4 31.09 50.52 -59.20
C LEU A 4 30.82 50.42 -57.64
N CYS A 5 29.55 50.48 -57.32
CA CYS A 5 29.06 50.16 -55.96
C CYS A 5 28.83 48.69 -55.88
N GLN A 6 29.60 47.98 -54.99
CA GLN A 6 29.36 46.58 -54.67
C GLN A 6 28.38 46.46 -53.48
N ASN A 7 27.15 46.00 -53.73
CA ASN A 7 26.20 45.63 -52.70
C ASN A 7 26.56 44.19 -52.16
N ARG A 8 26.93 44.09 -50.90
CA ARG A 8 27.04 42.80 -50.18
C ARG A 8 25.68 42.48 -49.55
N LEU A 9 24.98 41.45 -50.07
CA LEU A 9 23.85 40.85 -49.41
C LEU A 9 24.39 40.01 -48.27
N ALA A 10 24.01 40.33 -47.04
CA ALA A 10 24.22 39.48 -45.89
C ALA A 10 23.03 38.50 -45.77
N MET A 11 23.28 37.22 -46.00
CA MET A 11 22.31 36.15 -45.86
C MET A 11 22.26 35.71 -44.38
N ALA A 12 21.21 36.12 -43.69
CA ALA A 12 20.97 35.67 -42.32
C ALA A 12 20.46 34.20 -42.31
N MET A 13 21.28 33.28 -41.81
CA MET A 13 20.91 31.90 -41.61
C MET A 13 20.08 31.80 -40.34
N VAL A 14 18.78 31.57 -40.45
CA VAL A 14 17.88 31.27 -39.34
C VAL A 14 18.03 29.80 -39.02
N LEU A 15 18.71 29.47 -37.93
CA LEU A 15 18.75 28.13 -37.37
C LEU A 15 17.40 27.85 -36.67
N ILE A 16 16.53 27.10 -37.34
CA ILE A 16 15.32 26.56 -36.70
C ILE A 16 15.78 25.34 -35.85
N GLY A 17 15.89 25.57 -34.56
CA GLY A 17 16.12 24.48 -33.59
C GLY A 17 14.90 23.59 -33.54
N VAL A 18 15.01 22.37 -34.08
CA VAL A 18 14.00 21.32 -33.90
C VAL A 18 14.09 20.85 -32.44
N VAL A 19 13.17 21.32 -31.60
CA VAL A 19 12.97 20.74 -30.26
C VAL A 19 12.32 19.38 -30.45
N VAL A 20 13.13 18.32 -30.42
CA VAL A 20 12.63 16.96 -30.34
C VAL A 20 12.08 16.76 -28.92
N PRO A 21 10.76 16.52 -28.73
CA PRO A 21 10.25 16.25 -27.41
C PRO A 21 10.89 14.97 -26.89
N THR A 22 11.65 15.05 -25.80
CA THR A 22 12.14 13.88 -25.09
C THR A 22 10.92 13.13 -24.56
N ARG A 23 10.61 12.01 -25.18
CA ARG A 23 9.59 11.08 -24.67
C ARG A 23 10.04 10.66 -23.27
N ALA A 24 9.28 11.02 -22.24
CA ALA A 24 9.51 10.51 -20.90
C ALA A 24 9.63 8.98 -20.98
N ALA A 25 10.74 8.42 -20.54
CA ALA A 25 10.93 6.98 -20.53
C ALA A 25 9.78 6.36 -19.72
N ALA A 26 9.10 5.39 -20.30
CA ALA A 26 8.04 4.66 -19.59
C ALA A 26 8.64 4.03 -18.33
N GLN A 27 7.95 4.19 -17.19
CA GLN A 27 8.39 3.61 -15.93
C GLN A 27 8.43 2.10 -16.08
N GLN A 28 9.59 1.50 -15.83
CA GLN A 28 9.76 0.06 -15.97
C GLN A 28 9.26 -0.65 -14.72
N VAL A 29 8.32 -1.59 -14.91
CA VAL A 29 7.85 -2.52 -13.88
C VAL A 29 8.60 -3.83 -14.04
N GLU A 30 9.27 -4.27 -12.99
CA GLU A 30 10.05 -5.50 -13.00
C GLU A 30 9.48 -6.52 -12.01
N ILE A 31 9.52 -7.80 -12.38
CA ILE A 31 9.20 -8.91 -11.47
C ILE A 31 10.36 -9.09 -10.50
N ALA A 32 10.07 -9.00 -9.20
CA ALA A 32 11.04 -9.31 -8.15
C ALA A 32 11.03 -10.81 -7.80
N THR A 33 9.84 -11.43 -7.70
CA THR A 33 9.64 -12.87 -7.50
C THR A 33 8.17 -13.25 -7.69
N SER A 34 7.86 -14.56 -7.67
CA SER A 34 6.48 -15.09 -7.74
C SER A 34 6.29 -16.28 -6.79
N VAL A 35 5.07 -16.39 -6.23
CA VAL A 35 4.60 -17.50 -5.38
C VAL A 35 3.13 -17.81 -5.72
N ALA A 36 2.30 -18.33 -4.81
CA ALA A 36 0.92 -18.67 -5.14
C ALA A 36 -0.05 -17.47 -5.06
N PHE A 37 -0.01 -16.69 -3.96
CA PHE A 37 -0.79 -15.47 -3.80
C PHE A 37 -0.14 -14.52 -2.80
N THR A 38 0.17 -13.32 -3.26
CA THR A 38 0.94 -12.33 -2.49
C THR A 38 0.06 -11.28 -1.84
N GLU A 39 0.44 -10.89 -0.60
CA GLU A 39 -0.15 -9.80 0.17
C GLU A 39 0.91 -9.08 1.00
N GLY A 40 0.49 -8.02 1.67
CA GLY A 40 1.12 -7.28 2.73
C GLY A 40 2.63 -7.16 2.71
N PRO A 41 3.25 -6.49 1.73
CA PRO A 41 4.70 -6.33 1.69
C PRO A 41 5.17 -5.36 2.77
N ALA A 42 6.31 -5.66 3.40
CA ALA A 42 7.03 -4.78 4.31
C ALA A 42 8.53 -4.89 4.05
N VAL A 43 9.27 -3.80 4.19
CA VAL A 43 10.71 -3.77 3.88
C VAL A 43 11.50 -3.40 5.13
N ASP A 44 12.54 -4.19 5.44
CA ASP A 44 13.46 -3.90 6.52
C ASP A 44 14.58 -2.96 6.05
N ARG A 45 15.32 -2.39 7.00
CA ARG A 45 16.41 -1.43 6.76
C ARG A 45 17.57 -2.00 5.97
N ASP A 46 17.78 -3.32 6.01
CA ASP A 46 18.78 -4.02 5.19
C ASP A 46 18.33 -4.26 3.74
N GLY A 47 17.13 -3.81 3.38
CA GLY A 47 16.51 -3.99 2.06
C GLY A 47 15.84 -5.35 1.87
N THR A 48 15.73 -6.17 2.91
CA THR A 48 14.96 -7.41 2.88
C THR A 48 13.47 -7.09 2.82
N VAL A 49 12.77 -7.70 1.86
CA VAL A 49 11.32 -7.59 1.70
C VAL A 49 10.66 -8.80 2.32
N TYR A 50 9.77 -8.57 3.26
CA TYR A 50 8.85 -9.58 3.79
C TYR A 50 7.51 -9.39 3.09
N PHE A 51 6.83 -10.48 2.73
CA PHE A 51 5.48 -10.44 2.18
C PHE A 51 4.74 -11.73 2.52
N THR A 52 3.43 -11.68 2.61
CA THR A 52 2.63 -12.85 2.93
C THR A 52 2.30 -13.64 1.67
N GLU A 53 2.31 -14.93 1.79
CA GLU A 53 1.82 -15.91 0.82
C GLU A 53 0.65 -16.66 1.47
N MET A 54 -0.57 -16.19 1.17
CA MET A 54 -1.76 -16.59 1.92
C MET A 54 -2.20 -18.03 1.65
N VAL A 55 -1.98 -18.56 0.45
CA VAL A 55 -2.45 -19.90 0.08
C VAL A 55 -1.73 -20.99 0.88
N ALA A 56 -0.40 -20.90 0.98
CA ALA A 56 0.40 -21.83 1.78
C ALA A 56 0.64 -21.34 3.22
N GLN A 57 0.04 -20.22 3.62
CA GLN A 57 0.12 -19.68 4.98
C GLN A 57 1.56 -19.45 5.44
N ARG A 58 2.32 -18.68 4.63
CA ARG A 58 3.70 -18.38 4.92
C ARG A 58 3.93 -16.87 4.91
N ILE A 59 4.92 -16.44 5.68
CA ILE A 59 5.58 -15.15 5.44
C ILE A 59 6.86 -15.47 4.68
N MET A 60 6.98 -14.89 3.50
CA MET A 60 8.13 -15.01 2.61
C MET A 60 9.14 -13.93 2.92
N LYS A 61 10.40 -14.18 2.57
CA LYS A 61 11.52 -13.25 2.71
C LYS A 61 12.31 -13.25 1.40
N LEU A 62 12.43 -12.06 0.80
CA LEU A 62 13.29 -11.80 -0.36
C LEU A 62 14.41 -10.87 0.10
N THR A 63 15.66 -11.35 0.11
CA THR A 63 16.80 -10.54 0.50
C THR A 63 17.13 -9.49 -0.57
N ALA A 64 17.90 -8.45 -0.20
CA ALA A 64 18.40 -7.47 -1.16
C ALA A 64 19.27 -8.10 -2.28
N ALA A 65 19.87 -9.27 -2.02
CA ALA A 65 20.61 -10.06 -3.01
C ALA A 65 19.70 -10.91 -3.93
N GLY A 66 18.37 -10.86 -3.76
CA GLY A 66 17.40 -11.59 -4.58
C GLY A 66 17.17 -13.04 -4.14
N VAL A 67 17.60 -13.45 -2.95
CA VAL A 67 17.36 -14.81 -2.43
C VAL A 67 15.97 -14.87 -1.79
N LEU A 68 15.11 -15.70 -2.36
CA LEU A 68 13.76 -15.99 -1.84
C LEU A 68 13.82 -17.18 -0.88
N SER A 69 13.20 -17.03 0.29
CA SER A 69 13.04 -18.10 1.29
C SER A 69 11.79 -17.89 2.13
N THR A 70 11.37 -18.92 2.87
CA THR A 70 10.32 -18.79 3.87
C THR A 70 10.94 -18.18 5.14
N PHE A 71 10.33 -17.10 5.65
CA PHE A 71 10.66 -16.53 6.95
C PHE A 71 9.90 -17.24 8.07
N ARG A 72 8.58 -17.46 7.88
CA ARG A 72 7.71 -18.11 8.86
C ARG A 72 6.72 -19.02 8.18
N GLU A 73 6.73 -20.29 8.55
CA GLU A 73 5.69 -21.27 8.24
C GLU A 73 4.50 -21.10 9.18
N HIS A 74 3.33 -21.60 8.78
CA HIS A 74 2.10 -21.54 9.58
C HIS A 74 1.80 -20.12 10.06
N SER A 75 1.75 -19.17 9.14
CA SER A 75 1.59 -17.73 9.42
C SER A 75 0.21 -17.38 9.99
N ASN A 76 -0.66 -18.35 10.27
CA ASN A 76 -2.02 -18.13 10.75
C ASN A 76 -2.81 -17.22 9.80
N ASN A 77 -2.64 -17.43 8.51
CA ASN A 77 -3.21 -16.61 7.42
C ASN A 77 -2.89 -15.11 7.60
N ALA A 78 -1.60 -14.80 7.81
CA ALA A 78 -1.14 -13.41 7.88
C ALA A 78 -1.44 -12.68 6.58
N ASN A 79 -1.85 -11.42 6.70
CA ASN A 79 -2.17 -10.51 5.62
C ASN A 79 -1.21 -9.31 5.62
N GLY A 80 -1.62 -8.12 6.04
CA GLY A 80 -0.79 -6.93 6.09
C GLY A 80 0.40 -7.05 7.05
N LEU A 81 1.55 -6.59 6.62
CA LEU A 81 2.79 -6.54 7.39
C LEU A 81 3.31 -5.11 7.52
N LEU A 82 4.06 -4.87 8.60
CA LEU A 82 4.81 -3.64 8.82
C LEU A 82 6.12 -3.98 9.54
N VAL A 83 7.26 -3.44 9.10
CA VAL A 83 8.48 -3.44 9.91
C VAL A 83 8.55 -2.14 10.68
N ASP A 84 8.56 -2.23 12.00
CA ASP A 84 8.60 -1.05 12.87
C ASP A 84 10.02 -0.45 12.98
N PRO A 85 10.17 0.79 13.51
CA PRO A 85 11.48 1.44 13.64
C PRO A 85 12.50 0.67 14.51
N GLN A 86 12.07 -0.33 15.28
CA GLN A 86 12.96 -1.19 16.07
C GLN A 86 13.35 -2.50 15.36
N GLY A 87 13.00 -2.67 14.09
CA GLY A 87 13.29 -3.87 13.32
C GLY A 87 12.46 -5.07 13.75
N ARG A 88 11.17 -4.85 14.07
CA ARG A 88 10.24 -5.92 14.42
C ARG A 88 9.13 -5.97 13.40
N LEU A 89 8.78 -7.18 12.97
CA LEU A 89 7.71 -7.42 12.01
C LEU A 89 6.38 -7.50 12.74
N ILE A 90 5.50 -6.57 12.45
CA ILE A 90 4.09 -6.59 12.86
C ILE A 90 3.31 -7.33 11.78
N ALA A 91 2.38 -8.21 12.16
CA ALA A 91 1.52 -8.92 11.24
C ALA A 91 0.07 -8.90 11.69
N CYS A 92 -0.83 -8.62 10.76
CA CYS A 92 -2.27 -8.84 10.89
C CYS A 92 -2.57 -10.28 10.50
N GLU A 93 -3.13 -11.08 11.39
CA GLU A 93 -3.31 -12.53 11.21
C GLU A 93 -4.75 -12.95 11.44
N GLY A 94 -5.12 -14.10 10.88
CA GLY A 94 -6.35 -14.81 11.21
C GLY A 94 -7.58 -14.40 10.41
N ALA A 95 -7.44 -13.58 9.37
CA ALA A 95 -8.56 -13.30 8.47
C ALA A 95 -9.00 -14.60 7.76
N GLU A 96 -10.32 -14.89 7.76
CA GLU A 96 -10.83 -16.02 6.99
C GLU A 96 -10.52 -15.82 5.49
N SER A 97 -9.87 -16.80 4.88
CA SER A 97 -9.65 -16.85 3.45
C SER A 97 -10.53 -17.91 2.80
N GLN A 98 -11.45 -17.49 1.96
CA GLN A 98 -12.23 -18.41 1.11
C GLN A 98 -11.43 -18.93 -0.10
N ARG A 99 -10.19 -18.44 -0.28
CA ARG A 99 -9.40 -18.71 -1.51
C ARG A 99 -8.81 -20.10 -1.57
N THR A 100 -8.67 -20.79 -0.44
CA THR A 100 -8.08 -22.14 -0.40
C THR A 100 -9.09 -23.25 -0.60
N GLY A 101 -10.40 -22.97 -0.59
CA GLY A 101 -11.46 -23.99 -0.62
C GLY A 101 -11.50 -24.88 0.64
N VAL A 102 -10.57 -24.70 1.55
CA VAL A 102 -10.46 -25.40 2.83
C VAL A 102 -10.91 -24.45 3.93
N ARG A 103 -11.96 -24.83 4.66
CA ARG A 103 -12.40 -24.07 5.83
C ARG A 103 -11.42 -24.34 6.97
N GLN A 104 -10.44 -23.46 7.10
CA GLN A 104 -9.52 -23.50 8.24
C GLN A 104 -9.95 -22.44 9.27
N THR A 105 -9.87 -22.80 10.52
CA THR A 105 -10.12 -21.87 11.63
C THR A 105 -8.81 -21.21 11.99
N PHE A 106 -8.71 -19.92 11.71
CA PHE A 106 -7.59 -19.10 12.13
C PHE A 106 -7.93 -18.33 13.41
N LYS A 107 -6.93 -17.93 14.16
CA LYS A 107 -7.12 -17.07 15.33
C LYS A 107 -6.82 -15.61 14.94
N PRO A 108 -7.83 -14.73 14.83
CA PRO A 108 -7.59 -13.32 14.52
C PRO A 108 -6.75 -12.66 15.60
N GLN A 109 -5.62 -12.06 15.21
CA GLN A 109 -4.69 -11.42 16.15
C GLN A 109 -3.72 -10.47 15.44
N ILE A 110 -3.10 -9.60 16.22
CA ILE A 110 -1.95 -8.80 15.81
C ILE A 110 -0.73 -9.33 16.53
N THR A 111 0.30 -9.71 15.75
CA THR A 111 1.56 -10.21 16.30
C THR A 111 2.72 -9.28 16.03
N ARG A 112 3.78 -9.44 16.82
CA ARG A 112 5.05 -8.74 16.66
C ARG A 112 6.20 -9.73 16.80
N THR A 113 7.02 -9.83 15.76
CA THR A 113 8.17 -10.71 15.71
C THR A 113 9.47 -9.89 15.67
N ASP A 114 10.37 -10.10 16.61
CA ASP A 114 11.72 -9.58 16.56
C ASP A 114 12.49 -10.27 15.43
N LEU A 115 12.89 -9.51 14.40
CA LEU A 115 13.50 -10.07 13.18
C LEU A 115 14.89 -10.67 13.44
N ARG A 116 15.56 -10.23 14.50
CA ARG A 116 16.90 -10.73 14.87
C ARG A 116 16.83 -12.05 15.65
N THR A 117 15.83 -12.22 16.53
CA THR A 117 15.73 -13.40 17.42
C THR A 117 14.67 -14.41 16.98
N GLY A 118 13.73 -13.99 16.13
CA GLY A 118 12.55 -14.77 15.75
C GLY A 118 11.48 -14.86 16.84
N LYS A 119 11.68 -14.22 18.01
CA LYS A 119 10.69 -14.24 19.09
C LYS A 119 9.45 -13.49 18.68
N MET A 120 8.29 -14.14 18.80
CA MET A 120 6.98 -13.57 18.49
C MET A 120 6.16 -13.35 19.76
N ASP A 121 5.54 -12.18 19.86
CA ASP A 121 4.59 -11.82 20.91
C ASP A 121 3.23 -11.49 20.27
N VAL A 122 2.12 -11.87 20.90
CA VAL A 122 0.78 -11.41 20.53
C VAL A 122 0.52 -10.07 21.19
N LEU A 123 0.23 -9.05 20.39
CA LEU A 123 -0.06 -7.69 20.87
C LEU A 123 -1.53 -7.53 21.25
N ALA A 124 -2.44 -8.07 20.44
CA ALA A 124 -3.89 -8.05 20.66
C ALA A 124 -4.56 -9.19 19.88
N ASP A 125 -5.63 -9.79 20.45
CA ASP A 125 -6.46 -10.81 19.82
C ASP A 125 -7.97 -10.60 20.05
N ASN A 126 -8.32 -9.58 20.81
CA ASN A 126 -9.70 -9.21 21.08
C ASN A 126 -9.81 -7.74 21.50
N TYR A 127 -11.03 -7.19 21.43
CA TYR A 127 -11.41 -5.93 22.00
C TYR A 127 -12.58 -6.09 22.96
N GLN A 128 -12.37 -5.78 24.25
CA GLN A 128 -13.39 -5.92 25.32
C GLN A 128 -13.99 -7.35 25.38
N GLY A 129 -13.14 -8.37 25.24
CA GLY A 129 -13.51 -9.79 25.29
C GLY A 129 -14.12 -10.33 23.99
N LYS A 130 -14.31 -9.51 22.96
CA LYS A 130 -14.78 -9.96 21.64
C LYS A 130 -13.60 -10.14 20.70
N PRO A 131 -13.37 -11.34 20.14
CA PRO A 131 -12.32 -11.57 19.15
C PRO A 131 -12.46 -10.64 17.94
N PHE A 132 -11.34 -10.29 17.31
CA PHE A 132 -11.34 -9.69 15.98
C PHE A 132 -11.93 -10.68 14.96
N VAL A 133 -12.31 -10.19 13.77
CA VAL A 133 -12.93 -11.02 12.74
C VAL A 133 -12.00 -11.21 11.54
N GLY A 134 -11.35 -10.16 11.09
CA GLY A 134 -10.44 -10.20 9.94
C GLY A 134 -9.43 -9.07 9.96
N PRO A 135 -8.44 -9.11 10.90
CA PRO A 135 -7.32 -8.16 10.85
C PRO A 135 -6.67 -8.17 9.48
N ASN A 136 -6.49 -6.98 8.89
CA ASN A 136 -6.09 -6.88 7.49
C ASN A 136 -4.81 -6.09 7.29
N ASP A 137 -4.81 -4.79 7.52
CA ASP A 137 -3.65 -3.93 7.26
C ASP A 137 -3.25 -3.12 8.49
N VAL A 138 -2.00 -2.67 8.56
CA VAL A 138 -1.43 -2.00 9.74
C VAL A 138 -0.48 -0.87 9.33
N THR A 139 -0.55 0.23 10.10
CA THR A 139 0.40 1.35 10.01
C THR A 139 0.83 1.81 11.39
N ILE A 140 1.84 2.69 11.46
CA ILE A 140 2.42 3.19 12.70
C ILE A 140 2.58 4.71 12.62
N ASP A 141 2.34 5.43 13.71
CA ASP A 141 2.66 6.85 13.82
C ASP A 141 4.05 7.11 14.43
N ALA A 142 4.50 8.35 14.44
CA ALA A 142 5.80 8.74 14.99
C ALA A 142 5.93 8.49 16.51
N LYS A 143 4.82 8.31 17.23
CA LYS A 143 4.81 7.93 18.66
C LYS A 143 4.92 6.43 18.86
N GLY A 144 4.93 5.63 17.79
CA GLY A 144 4.99 4.16 17.84
C GLY A 144 3.64 3.50 18.12
N ARG A 145 2.52 4.22 18.02
CA ARG A 145 1.19 3.64 18.13
C ARG A 145 0.85 2.93 16.82
N LEU A 146 0.36 1.70 16.93
CA LEU A 146 -0.05 0.91 15.76
C LEU A 146 -1.54 1.14 15.49
N TYR A 147 -1.89 1.29 14.23
CA TYR A 147 -3.27 1.39 13.77
C TYR A 147 -3.52 0.26 12.79
N PHE A 148 -4.58 -0.53 13.01
CA PHE A 148 -4.90 -1.63 12.12
C PHE A 148 -6.39 -1.71 11.79
N THR A 149 -6.68 -2.28 10.63
CA THR A 149 -8.04 -2.50 10.14
C THR A 149 -8.49 -3.92 10.47
N ASP A 150 -9.74 -4.05 10.86
CA ASP A 150 -10.49 -5.31 10.92
C ASP A 150 -11.51 -5.29 9.78
N LEU A 151 -11.10 -5.78 8.61
CA LEU A 151 -11.82 -5.67 7.35
C LEU A 151 -13.24 -6.23 7.46
N THR A 152 -13.36 -7.45 7.96
CA THR A 152 -14.63 -8.18 8.07
C THR A 152 -15.40 -7.73 9.32
N GLY A 153 -14.69 -7.33 10.37
CA GLY A 153 -15.28 -6.78 11.59
C GLY A 153 -15.80 -5.35 11.43
N GLY A 154 -15.44 -4.66 10.32
CA GLY A 154 -15.87 -3.30 10.05
C GLY A 154 -15.38 -2.30 11.11
N ALA A 155 -14.11 -2.41 11.50
CA ALA A 155 -13.56 -1.55 12.56
C ALA A 155 -12.09 -1.17 12.29
N VAL A 156 -11.66 -0.08 12.90
CA VAL A 156 -10.25 0.32 12.99
C VAL A 156 -9.88 0.45 14.45
N TYR A 157 -8.75 -0.13 14.80
CA TYR A 157 -8.23 -0.14 16.16
C TYR A 157 -6.87 0.53 16.24
N ARG A 158 -6.52 1.00 17.45
CA ARG A 158 -5.22 1.56 17.78
C ARG A 158 -4.63 0.86 19.00
N ILE A 159 -3.38 0.44 18.92
CA ILE A 159 -2.59 -0.13 20.02
C ILE A 159 -1.58 0.93 20.46
N ASP A 160 -1.72 1.44 21.69
CA ASP A 160 -0.83 2.43 22.30
C ASP A 160 0.33 1.78 23.08
N GLY A 161 0.18 0.52 23.45
CA GLY A 161 1.14 -0.25 24.23
C GLY A 161 0.54 -1.56 24.73
N PRO A 162 1.24 -2.31 25.61
CA PRO A 162 0.73 -3.55 26.15
C PRO A 162 -0.63 -3.36 26.84
N ARG A 163 -1.65 -4.07 26.35
CA ARG A 163 -3.04 -4.01 26.84
C ARG A 163 -3.73 -2.64 26.72
N GLN A 164 -3.19 -1.73 25.91
CA GLN A 164 -3.80 -0.43 25.64
C GLN A 164 -4.32 -0.43 24.20
N LEU A 165 -5.57 -0.88 24.03
CA LEU A 165 -6.25 -1.00 22.74
C LEU A 165 -7.49 -0.10 22.73
N ALA A 166 -7.63 0.71 21.71
CA ALA A 166 -8.80 1.55 21.48
C ALA A 166 -9.42 1.23 20.12
N ARG A 167 -10.75 1.20 20.02
CA ARG A 167 -11.45 1.21 18.74
C ARG A 167 -11.73 2.64 18.35
N ILE A 168 -11.15 3.10 17.23
CA ILE A 168 -11.22 4.51 16.81
C ILE A 168 -12.26 4.76 15.72
N LEU A 169 -12.61 3.74 14.93
CA LEU A 169 -13.69 3.77 13.94
C LEU A 169 -14.43 2.44 13.94
N ALA A 170 -15.72 2.45 13.62
CA ALA A 170 -16.54 1.24 13.51
C ALA A 170 -17.73 1.44 12.58
N ALA A 171 -18.32 0.33 12.13
CA ALA A 171 -19.63 0.37 11.46
C ALA A 171 -20.70 0.98 12.39
N PRO A 172 -21.66 1.75 11.84
CA PRO A 172 -21.92 1.99 10.42
C PRO A 172 -21.15 3.15 9.77
N ASP A 173 -20.30 3.88 10.52
CA ASP A 173 -19.55 5.03 10.01
C ASP A 173 -18.54 4.64 8.93
N ILE A 174 -18.03 3.42 9.01
CA ILE A 174 -17.21 2.77 7.98
C ILE A 174 -17.87 1.45 7.56
N GLN A 175 -17.52 0.95 6.37
CA GLN A 175 -18.16 -0.25 5.81
C GLN A 175 -17.21 -1.45 5.75
N ARG A 176 -16.13 -1.32 4.98
CA ARG A 176 -15.16 -2.40 4.73
C ARG A 176 -13.75 -1.82 4.70
N PRO A 177 -13.20 -1.48 5.88
CA PRO A 177 -11.88 -0.86 5.99
C PRO A 177 -10.79 -1.84 5.56
N ASN A 178 -9.95 -1.42 4.60
CA ASN A 178 -8.84 -2.20 4.07
C ASN A 178 -7.52 -1.49 4.39
N GLY A 179 -6.78 -1.01 3.41
CA GLY A 179 -5.52 -0.30 3.61
C GLY A 179 -5.65 0.90 4.53
N ILE A 180 -4.63 1.12 5.35
CA ILE A 180 -4.58 2.24 6.31
C ILE A 180 -3.21 2.89 6.26
N GLN A 181 -3.16 4.24 6.32
CA GLN A 181 -1.90 4.98 6.31
C GLN A 181 -2.01 6.30 7.09
N ILE A 182 -0.87 6.80 7.57
CA ILE A 182 -0.77 8.07 8.30
C ILE A 182 0.14 9.02 7.53
N SER A 183 -0.24 10.30 7.47
CA SER A 183 0.55 11.35 6.80
C SER A 183 1.92 11.56 7.46
N PRO A 184 2.92 12.12 6.74
CA PRO A 184 4.25 12.34 7.29
C PRO A 184 4.29 13.23 8.53
N ASP A 185 3.34 14.12 8.68
CA ASP A 185 3.20 15.05 9.82
C ASP A 185 2.31 14.54 10.95
N ASP A 186 1.84 13.28 10.87
CA ASP A 186 0.93 12.62 11.82
C ASP A 186 -0.42 13.34 12.02
N LYS A 187 -0.86 14.18 11.07
CA LYS A 187 -2.12 14.91 11.19
C LYS A 187 -3.30 14.33 10.44
N GLN A 188 -3.04 13.35 9.56
CA GLN A 188 -4.08 12.70 8.76
C GLN A 188 -3.97 11.20 8.91
N LEU A 189 -5.12 10.55 9.04
CA LEU A 189 -5.27 9.11 8.85
C LEU A 189 -6.05 8.87 7.57
N TYR A 190 -5.48 8.10 6.65
CA TYR A 190 -6.12 7.66 5.42
C TYR A 190 -6.60 6.23 5.57
N LEU A 191 -7.84 5.98 5.13
CA LEU A 191 -8.49 4.68 5.21
C LEU A 191 -9.12 4.33 3.87
N ILE A 192 -8.78 3.16 3.34
CA ILE A 192 -9.42 2.59 2.16
C ILE A 192 -10.72 1.91 2.58
N GLU A 193 -11.82 2.26 1.90
CA GLU A 193 -13.08 1.53 1.92
C GLU A 193 -13.20 0.68 0.66
N ALA A 194 -13.32 -0.63 0.83
CA ALA A 194 -13.29 -1.60 -0.27
C ALA A 194 -14.57 -2.45 -0.33
N ASN A 195 -15.73 -1.80 -0.27
CA ASN A 195 -17.00 -2.50 -0.33
C ASN A 195 -17.49 -2.71 -1.77
N GLY A 196 -17.31 -3.94 -2.28
CA GLY A 196 -17.71 -4.34 -3.63
C GLY A 196 -19.21 -4.57 -3.84
N ALA A 197 -20.08 -4.39 -2.83
CA ALA A 197 -21.53 -4.47 -2.97
C ALA A 197 -22.08 -3.28 -3.79
N GLU A 198 -23.30 -3.40 -4.30
CA GLU A 198 -23.98 -2.29 -4.96
C GLU A 198 -24.13 -1.11 -4.01
N GLY A 199 -23.76 0.09 -4.46
CA GLY A 199 -23.73 1.30 -3.64
C GLY A 199 -22.68 1.31 -2.53
N GLY A 200 -21.83 0.29 -2.43
CA GLY A 200 -20.78 0.19 -1.42
C GLY A 200 -19.68 1.23 -1.58
N ALA A 201 -19.13 1.68 -0.47
CA ALA A 201 -18.04 2.67 -0.45
C ALA A 201 -16.78 2.11 -1.08
N ARG A 202 -16.25 2.81 -2.11
CA ARG A 202 -15.04 2.45 -2.88
C ARG A 202 -14.17 3.68 -3.01
N MET A 203 -13.49 4.03 -1.92
CA MET A 203 -12.80 5.31 -1.81
C MET A 203 -11.67 5.26 -0.79
N ILE A 204 -10.82 6.26 -0.84
CA ILE A 204 -9.94 6.61 0.27
C ILE A 204 -10.63 7.71 1.06
N ARG A 205 -10.83 7.50 2.35
CA ARG A 205 -11.26 8.51 3.29
C ARG A 205 -10.03 9.12 3.98
N ALA A 206 -10.09 10.42 4.27
CA ALA A 206 -9.13 11.09 5.13
C ALA A 206 -9.83 11.56 6.40
N TYR A 207 -9.18 11.37 7.51
CA TYR A 207 -9.61 11.83 8.83
C TYR A 207 -8.52 12.73 9.43
N ASP A 208 -8.91 13.77 10.16
CA ASP A 208 -7.95 14.48 11.00
C ASP A 208 -7.52 13.55 12.13
N LEU A 209 -6.21 13.38 12.29
CA LEU A 209 -5.62 12.59 13.37
C LEU A 209 -5.15 13.51 14.49
N HIS A 210 -5.76 13.37 15.66
CA HIS A 210 -5.43 14.19 16.83
C HIS A 210 -4.22 13.64 17.59
N ALA A 211 -3.58 14.50 18.37
CA ALA A 211 -2.37 14.14 19.12
C ALA A 211 -2.59 13.00 20.13
N ASP A 212 -3.81 12.81 20.62
CA ASP A 212 -4.22 11.69 21.47
C ASP A 212 -4.53 10.40 20.68
N GLY A 213 -4.48 10.46 19.33
CA GLY A 213 -4.75 9.34 18.44
C GLY A 213 -6.23 9.07 18.17
N THR A 214 -7.10 9.98 18.57
CA THR A 214 -8.49 10.00 18.08
C THR A 214 -8.56 10.58 16.68
N VAL A 215 -9.65 10.29 15.96
CA VAL A 215 -9.85 10.77 14.59
C VAL A 215 -11.18 11.52 14.46
N GLY A 216 -11.22 12.48 13.54
CA GLY A 216 -12.43 13.29 13.29
C GLY A 216 -12.45 13.86 11.87
N ASN A 217 -13.48 14.68 11.59
CA ASN A 217 -13.57 15.47 10.35
C ASN A 217 -13.35 14.65 9.08
N MET A 218 -14.11 13.55 8.91
CA MET A 218 -14.03 12.66 7.75
C MET A 218 -14.34 13.41 6.45
N ARG A 219 -13.50 13.17 5.42
CA ARG A 219 -13.72 13.62 4.05
C ARG A 219 -13.32 12.53 3.06
N VAL A 220 -13.96 12.54 1.88
CA VAL A 220 -13.53 11.71 0.75
C VAL A 220 -12.25 12.31 0.19
N HIS A 221 -11.16 11.52 0.21
CA HIS A 221 -9.89 11.93 -0.35
C HIS A 221 -9.78 11.58 -1.83
N TYR A 222 -10.16 10.35 -2.20
CA TYR A 222 -10.22 9.89 -3.59
C TYR A 222 -11.32 8.84 -3.77
N ASN A 223 -12.08 8.92 -4.85
CA ASN A 223 -13.21 8.04 -5.12
C ASN A 223 -12.92 7.15 -6.34
N PHE A 224 -13.04 5.84 -6.16
CA PHE A 224 -12.86 4.84 -7.23
C PHE A 224 -14.19 4.36 -7.83
N TYR A 225 -15.33 4.70 -7.18
CA TYR A 225 -16.64 4.25 -7.65
C TYR A 225 -16.90 4.73 -9.10
N PRO A 226 -17.46 3.88 -10.01
CA PRO A 226 -18.01 2.54 -9.79
C PRO A 226 -16.99 1.40 -9.94
N GLY A 227 -15.71 1.68 -10.21
CA GLY A 227 -14.66 0.68 -10.34
C GLY A 227 -14.28 0.01 -9.02
N ARG A 228 -13.33 -0.92 -9.05
CA ARG A 228 -12.80 -1.56 -7.85
C ARG A 228 -11.96 -0.55 -7.05
N SER A 229 -12.20 -0.49 -5.76
CA SER A 229 -11.43 0.32 -4.84
C SER A 229 -9.96 -0.10 -4.79
N ALA A 230 -9.15 0.70 -4.09
CA ALA A 230 -7.84 0.26 -3.65
C ALA A 230 -7.98 -0.84 -2.58
N ASP A 231 -6.90 -1.60 -2.39
CA ASP A 231 -6.74 -2.65 -1.40
C ASP A 231 -5.79 -2.18 -0.30
N GLY A 232 -4.49 -2.09 -0.58
CA GLY A 232 -3.50 -1.49 0.31
C GLY A 232 -2.86 -0.23 -0.27
N MET A 233 -2.09 0.49 0.55
CA MET A 233 -1.41 1.72 0.14
C MET A 233 -0.17 2.01 0.99
N SER A 234 0.79 2.72 0.39
CA SER A 234 1.90 3.35 1.08
C SER A 234 1.93 4.86 0.82
N ILE A 235 2.85 5.57 1.47
CA ILE A 235 2.97 7.03 1.38
C ILE A 235 4.42 7.44 1.18
N ASP A 236 4.66 8.49 0.38
CA ASP A 236 5.99 9.06 0.21
C ASP A 236 6.27 10.22 1.20
N THR A 237 7.48 10.76 1.14
CA THR A 237 7.92 11.87 2.02
C THR A 237 7.21 13.19 1.73
N GLU A 238 6.56 13.34 0.59
CA GLU A 238 5.75 14.52 0.22
C GLU A 238 4.27 14.33 0.58
N GLY A 239 3.90 13.15 1.11
CA GLY A 239 2.53 12.81 1.50
C GLY A 239 1.66 12.32 0.36
N ASN A 240 2.23 11.96 -0.80
CA ASN A 240 1.46 11.34 -1.86
C ASN A 240 1.19 9.87 -1.51
N LEU A 241 -0.06 9.45 -1.65
CA LEU A 241 -0.47 8.05 -1.47
C LEU A 241 -0.21 7.25 -2.73
N TYR A 242 0.32 6.04 -2.56
CA TYR A 242 0.49 5.04 -3.60
C TYR A 242 -0.53 3.93 -3.36
N ALA A 243 -1.70 4.03 -3.97
CA ALA A 243 -2.82 3.14 -3.75
C ALA A 243 -2.86 2.01 -4.78
N SER A 244 -2.76 0.76 -4.33
CA SER A 244 -2.89 -0.46 -5.14
C SER A 244 -4.35 -0.72 -5.44
N ALA A 245 -4.83 -0.45 -6.66
CA ALA A 245 -6.26 -0.43 -6.98
C ALA A 245 -6.60 -1.10 -8.32
N GLY A 246 -7.88 -1.35 -8.49
CA GLY A 246 -8.47 -1.73 -9.77
C GLY A 246 -8.45 -3.22 -10.09
N MET A 247 -9.03 -3.54 -11.23
CA MET A 247 -9.10 -4.89 -11.79
C MET A 247 -9.18 -4.85 -13.31
N ASN A 248 -8.74 -5.93 -13.96
CA ASN A 248 -8.82 -6.10 -15.40
C ASN A 248 -9.90 -7.12 -15.82
N GLN A 249 -10.46 -7.88 -14.87
CA GLN A 249 -11.52 -8.87 -15.10
C GLN A 249 -12.62 -8.72 -14.04
N LEU A 250 -13.89 -8.81 -14.47
CA LEU A 250 -15.04 -8.80 -13.57
C LEU A 250 -15.01 -10.02 -12.63
N ARG A 251 -15.41 -9.82 -11.37
CA ARG A 251 -15.33 -10.82 -10.30
C ARG A 251 -16.69 -11.20 -9.68
N GLY A 252 -17.78 -10.87 -10.35
CA GLY A 252 -19.13 -11.15 -9.83
C GLY A 252 -19.58 -10.23 -8.70
N THR A 253 -18.89 -9.10 -8.51
CA THR A 253 -19.30 -7.98 -7.65
C THR A 253 -19.98 -6.90 -8.50
N SER A 254 -20.47 -5.82 -7.88
CA SER A 254 -21.00 -4.66 -8.61
C SER A 254 -19.90 -3.70 -9.11
N GLU A 255 -18.64 -4.06 -8.92
CA GLU A 255 -17.48 -3.28 -9.38
C GLU A 255 -17.32 -3.38 -10.89
N THR A 256 -17.00 -2.24 -11.53
CA THR A 256 -16.76 -2.14 -12.98
C THR A 256 -15.26 -2.13 -13.30
N LEU A 257 -14.91 -2.19 -14.59
CA LEU A 257 -13.54 -2.11 -15.09
C LEU A 257 -13.03 -0.67 -15.27
N ASP A 258 -13.73 0.33 -14.72
CA ASP A 258 -13.34 1.74 -14.85
C ASP A 258 -12.04 2.05 -14.09
N THR A 259 -11.76 1.32 -13.00
CA THR A 259 -10.48 1.38 -12.31
C THR A 259 -9.57 0.25 -12.81
N LYS A 260 -8.53 0.59 -13.58
CA LYS A 260 -7.57 -0.38 -14.11
C LYS A 260 -6.60 -0.85 -13.02
N THR A 261 -6.11 -2.10 -13.14
CA THR A 261 -5.12 -2.64 -12.21
C THR A 261 -3.82 -1.85 -12.27
N GLY A 262 -3.42 -1.31 -11.13
CA GLY A 262 -2.18 -0.54 -11.01
C GLY A 262 -2.07 0.24 -9.71
N VAL A 263 -0.98 0.99 -9.59
CA VAL A 263 -0.75 1.91 -8.46
C VAL A 263 -1.15 3.32 -8.87
N TYR A 264 -2.06 3.90 -8.12
CA TYR A 264 -2.55 5.27 -8.27
C TYR A 264 -1.78 6.17 -7.31
N VAL A 265 -0.98 7.10 -7.84
CA VAL A 265 -0.25 8.09 -7.04
C VAL A 265 -1.16 9.31 -6.87
N ILE A 266 -1.57 9.56 -5.64
CA ILE A 266 -2.59 10.56 -5.30
C ILE A 266 -1.98 11.59 -4.35
N SER A 267 -2.08 12.88 -4.71
CA SER A 267 -1.51 13.98 -3.91
C SER A 267 -2.23 14.13 -2.55
N PRO A 268 -1.64 14.88 -1.58
CA PRO A 268 -2.30 15.24 -0.33
C PRO A 268 -3.64 16.00 -0.50
N GLN A 269 -3.89 16.57 -1.69
CA GLN A 269 -5.15 17.24 -2.03
C GLN A 269 -6.16 16.32 -2.73
N GLY A 270 -5.87 15.00 -2.83
CA GLY A 270 -6.76 14.03 -3.47
C GLY A 270 -6.73 14.05 -5.00
N LYS A 271 -5.71 14.64 -5.62
CA LYS A 271 -5.55 14.68 -7.08
C LYS A 271 -4.71 13.51 -7.56
N LEU A 272 -5.16 12.79 -8.59
CA LEU A 272 -4.35 11.79 -9.28
C LEU A 272 -3.18 12.48 -10.00
N LEU A 273 -1.96 12.11 -9.60
CA LEU A 273 -0.71 12.62 -10.18
C LEU A 273 -0.16 11.68 -11.25
N LYS A 274 -0.22 10.37 -11.00
CA LYS A 274 0.36 9.34 -11.85
C LYS A 274 -0.38 8.02 -11.71
N PHE A 275 -0.45 7.26 -12.78
CA PHE A 275 -0.89 5.87 -12.80
C PHE A 275 0.26 4.97 -13.24
N ILE A 276 0.54 3.93 -12.47
CA ILE A 276 1.57 2.93 -12.74
C ILE A 276 0.87 1.60 -13.01
N PRO A 277 0.75 1.18 -14.27
CA PRO A 277 0.05 -0.06 -14.59
C PRO A 277 0.82 -1.27 -14.06
N ILE A 278 0.12 -2.22 -13.46
CA ILE A 278 0.65 -3.52 -13.05
C ILE A 278 0.03 -4.60 -13.96
N PRO A 279 0.86 -5.48 -14.57
CA PRO A 279 0.37 -6.41 -15.60
C PRO A 279 -0.60 -7.46 -15.08
N GLU A 280 -0.42 -7.91 -13.83
CA GLU A 280 -1.19 -8.98 -13.22
C GLU A 280 -2.40 -8.43 -12.46
N ASP A 281 -3.53 -9.10 -12.57
CA ASP A 281 -4.75 -8.78 -11.81
C ASP A 281 -4.61 -9.20 -10.34
N PHE A 282 -5.60 -8.87 -9.51
CA PHE A 282 -5.53 -9.06 -8.06
C PHE A 282 -4.39 -8.29 -7.40
N ILE A 283 -4.20 -7.03 -7.82
CA ILE A 283 -3.32 -6.13 -7.08
C ILE A 283 -3.85 -5.96 -5.66
N THR A 284 -2.95 -6.06 -4.67
CA THR A 284 -3.29 -6.07 -3.26
C THR A 284 -2.65 -4.92 -2.51
N ASN A 285 -1.32 -4.89 -2.38
CA ASN A 285 -0.68 -3.94 -1.51
C ASN A 285 0.66 -3.45 -2.09
N ASN A 286 1.31 -2.50 -1.42
CA ASN A 286 2.64 -2.05 -1.79
C ASN A 286 3.41 -1.49 -0.58
N ALA A 287 4.75 -1.50 -0.68
CA ALA A 287 5.64 -0.92 0.33
C ALA A 287 6.89 -0.34 -0.32
N PHE A 288 7.35 0.77 0.22
CA PHE A 288 8.62 1.37 -0.17
C PHE A 288 9.82 0.66 0.47
N GLY A 289 10.94 0.64 -0.26
CA GLY A 289 12.20 0.11 0.22
C GLY A 289 13.36 0.45 -0.69
N GLY A 290 14.44 -0.34 -0.57
CA GLY A 290 15.71 -0.06 -1.22
C GLY A 290 16.54 0.96 -0.44
N PRO A 291 17.85 1.12 -0.77
CA PRO A 291 18.77 1.94 0.02
C PRO A 291 18.43 3.43 0.01
N ASP A 292 17.68 3.90 -0.98
CA ASP A 292 17.22 5.29 -1.14
C ASP A 292 15.72 5.45 -0.95
N MET A 293 15.03 4.39 -0.47
CA MET A 293 13.58 4.33 -0.30
C MET A 293 12.77 4.68 -1.57
N LYS A 294 13.36 4.54 -2.76
CA LYS A 294 12.72 4.82 -4.06
C LYS A 294 12.36 3.56 -4.85
N THR A 295 12.38 2.41 -4.23
CA THR A 295 11.84 1.18 -4.82
C THR A 295 10.50 0.86 -4.19
N LEU A 296 9.44 0.89 -4.99
CA LEU A 296 8.12 0.45 -4.57
C LEU A 296 7.98 -1.04 -4.90
N TYR A 297 7.79 -1.87 -3.90
CA TYR A 297 7.42 -3.28 -4.04
C TYR A 297 5.91 -3.39 -4.04
N VAL A 298 5.36 -4.09 -5.04
CA VAL A 298 3.90 -4.20 -5.25
C VAL A 298 3.52 -5.66 -5.32
N THR A 299 2.58 -6.08 -4.48
CA THR A 299 1.98 -7.41 -4.52
C THR A 299 0.77 -7.43 -5.46
N ALA A 300 0.75 -8.37 -6.39
CA ALA A 300 -0.37 -8.60 -7.28
C ALA A 300 -0.44 -10.08 -7.67
N GLY A 301 -1.59 -10.71 -7.47
CA GLY A 301 -1.78 -12.12 -7.75
C GLY A 301 -0.72 -13.00 -7.11
N LYS A 302 0.10 -13.65 -7.91
CA LYS A 302 1.21 -14.50 -7.47
C LYS A 302 2.58 -13.82 -7.46
N THR A 303 2.66 -12.55 -7.83
CA THR A 303 3.93 -11.87 -8.14
C THR A 303 4.19 -10.71 -7.20
N LEU A 304 5.43 -10.61 -6.75
CA LEU A 304 5.99 -9.40 -6.13
C LEU A 304 6.73 -8.62 -7.23
N TYR A 305 6.20 -7.45 -7.58
CA TYR A 305 6.80 -6.52 -8.53
C TYR A 305 7.67 -5.49 -7.81
N LYS A 306 8.59 -4.87 -8.53
CA LYS A 306 9.32 -3.69 -8.08
C LYS A 306 9.27 -2.59 -9.15
N VAL A 307 9.12 -1.36 -8.69
CA VAL A 307 9.01 -0.18 -9.54
C VAL A 307 9.86 0.93 -8.95
N ARG A 308 10.59 1.67 -9.79
CA ARG A 308 11.33 2.86 -9.33
C ARG A 308 10.41 4.07 -9.28
N THR A 309 10.47 4.80 -8.17
CA THR A 309 9.75 6.05 -7.95
C THR A 309 10.70 7.24 -7.97
N GLU A 310 10.14 8.43 -8.20
CA GLU A 310 10.89 9.68 -8.21
C GLU A 310 11.10 10.21 -6.79
N ILE A 311 10.06 10.04 -5.93
CA ILE A 311 10.05 10.49 -4.54
C ILE A 311 10.29 9.27 -3.65
N ALA A 312 11.02 9.46 -2.57
CA ALA A 312 11.28 8.41 -1.60
C ALA A 312 10.05 8.14 -0.73
N GLY A 313 9.81 6.87 -0.41
CA GLY A 313 8.81 6.50 0.58
C GLY A 313 9.14 7.02 1.96
N LEU A 314 8.11 7.21 2.77
CA LEU A 314 8.27 7.62 4.17
C LEU A 314 8.84 6.44 4.98
N PRO A 315 10.05 6.56 5.55
CA PRO A 315 10.56 5.55 6.48
C PRO A 315 9.83 5.65 7.82
N ARG A 316 9.29 4.54 8.28
CA ARG A 316 8.63 4.45 9.59
C ARG A 316 9.08 3.21 10.35
#